data_5125bf4b4da26896678f6f93c0c963f9
#
_entry.id   5125bf4b4da26896678f6f93c0c963f9
#
_cell.length_a   1.000
_cell.length_b   1.000
_cell.length_c   1.000
_cell.angle_alpha   90.00
_cell.angle_beta   90.00
_cell.angle_gamma   90.00
#
_symmetry.space_group_name_H-M   'P 1'
#
loop_
_entity.id
_entity.type
_entity.pdbx_description
1 polymer ?
#
loop_
_entity_poly.entity_id
_entity_poly.type
_entity_poly.pdbx_seq_one_letter_code
_entity_poly.pdbx_strand_id
1 'polypeptide(L)' 'MKIAYEDEQGRRTGRVIQPFAVAYYVEATLVCAWCELRGGIRHFRTDRIVSAEMLDERFTIPEAVIAQWAAEREEH' A
#
# COMPACT_ATOMS: atom_id res chain seq x y z
N MET A 1 -1.36 -4.37 -8.80
CA MET A 1 -2.67 -3.72 -8.64
C MET A 1 -2.56 -2.24 -8.95
N LYS A 2 -3.44 -1.75 -9.76
CA LYS A 2 -3.53 -0.31 -10.04
C LYS A 2 -4.70 0.26 -9.26
N ILE A 3 -4.45 1.34 -8.51
CA ILE A 3 -5.50 1.99 -7.73
C ILE A 3 -5.62 3.46 -8.14
N ALA A 4 -6.81 4.00 -7.99
CA ALA A 4 -7.05 5.43 -7.98
C ALA A 4 -7.18 5.84 -6.51
N TYR A 5 -6.31 6.71 -6.07
CA TYR A 5 -6.23 7.12 -4.68
C TYR A 5 -6.54 8.60 -4.52
N GLU A 6 -7.37 8.92 -3.55
CA GLU A 6 -7.72 10.30 -3.25
C GLU A 6 -7.01 10.75 -1.98
N ASP A 7 -6.21 11.82 -2.08
CA ASP A 7 -5.49 12.35 -0.94
C ASP A 7 -6.37 13.22 -0.05
N GLU A 8 -5.79 13.76 1.02
CA GLU A 8 -6.51 14.61 1.98
C GLU A 8 -7.10 15.88 1.36
N GLN A 9 -6.56 16.28 0.23
CA GLN A 9 -7.01 17.49 -0.47
C GLN A 9 -8.01 17.18 -1.58
N GLY A 10 -8.43 15.93 -1.68
CA GLY A 10 -9.37 15.49 -2.71
C GLY A 10 -8.74 15.26 -4.08
N ARG A 11 -7.43 15.21 -4.17
CA ARG A 11 -6.74 14.97 -5.43
C ARG A 11 -6.65 13.48 -5.70
N ARG A 12 -7.04 13.09 -6.90
CA ARG A 12 -6.95 11.70 -7.34
C ARG A 12 -5.66 11.46 -8.10
N THR A 13 -4.95 10.41 -7.70
CA THR A 13 -3.72 9.98 -8.39
C THR A 13 -3.79 8.50 -8.67
N GLY A 14 -3.20 8.09 -9.80
CA GLY A 14 -3.04 6.67 -10.12
C GLY A 14 -1.78 6.13 -9.47
N ARG A 15 -1.88 4.93 -8.87
CA ARG A 15 -0.74 4.25 -8.25
C ARG A 15 -0.74 2.79 -8.64
N VAL A 16 0.45 2.28 -8.96
CA VAL A 16 0.63 0.85 -9.13
C VAL A 16 1.28 0.33 -7.85
N ILE A 17 0.60 -0.56 -7.16
CA ILE A 17 1.03 -1.06 -5.87
C ILE A 17 1.01 -2.58 -5.82
N GLN A 18 1.82 -3.14 -4.90
CA GLN A 18 1.75 -4.56 -4.55
C GLN A 18 1.35 -4.69 -3.09
N PRO A 19 0.06 -4.93 -2.82
CA PRO A 19 -0.38 -5.12 -1.45
C PRO A 19 0.15 -6.44 -0.90
N PHE A 20 0.65 -6.44 0.32
CA PHE A 20 1.14 -7.63 0.99
C PHE A 20 0.60 -7.78 2.41
N ALA A 21 -0.04 -6.76 2.95
CA ALA A 21 -0.62 -6.82 4.29
C ALA A 21 -1.74 -5.81 4.44
N VAL A 22 -2.62 -6.08 5.40
CA VAL A 22 -3.68 -5.16 5.80
C VAL A 22 -3.53 -4.92 7.31
N ALA A 23 -3.49 -3.67 7.70
CA ALA A 23 -3.40 -3.29 9.09
C ALA A 23 -4.71 -2.65 9.55
N TYR A 24 -5.28 -3.19 10.61
CA TYR A 24 -6.56 -2.72 11.16
C TYR A 24 -6.30 -1.84 12.37
N TYR A 25 -6.70 -0.59 12.27
CA TYR A 25 -6.65 0.36 13.37
C TYR A 25 -8.06 0.80 13.74
N VAL A 26 -8.21 1.32 14.93
CA VAL A 26 -9.52 1.81 15.40
C VAL A 26 -10.11 2.86 14.46
N GLU A 27 -9.26 3.73 13.93
CA GLU A 27 -9.69 4.86 13.10
C GLU A 27 -9.70 4.57 11.59
N ALA A 28 -8.97 3.56 11.15
CA ALA A 28 -8.84 3.29 9.72
C ALA A 28 -8.27 1.90 9.47
N THR A 29 -8.59 1.37 8.30
CA THR A 29 -7.92 0.18 7.77
C THR A 29 -6.92 0.62 6.72
N LEU A 30 -5.69 0.15 6.82
CA LEU A 30 -4.62 0.50 5.90
C LEU A 30 -4.17 -0.71 5.10
N VAL A 31 -3.98 -0.50 3.81
CA VAL A 31 -3.34 -1.49 2.94
C VAL A 31 -1.85 -1.16 2.90
N CYS A 32 -1.03 -2.11 3.34
CA CYS A 32 0.42 -1.98 3.30
C CYS A 32 0.91 -2.56 1.98
N ALA A 33 1.58 -1.77 1.18
CA ALA A 33 1.93 -2.15 -0.18
C ALA A 33 3.27 -1.57 -0.60
N TRP A 34 3.92 -2.26 -1.53
CA TRP A 34 5.05 -1.71 -2.25
C TRP A 34 4.51 -0.75 -3.31
N CYS A 35 4.99 0.48 -3.31
CA CYS A 35 4.58 1.49 -4.29
C CYS A 35 5.71 1.67 -5.31
N GLU A 36 5.44 1.35 -6.58
CA GLU A 36 6.45 1.47 -7.64
C GLU A 36 6.91 2.90 -7.85
N LEU A 37 5.99 3.84 -7.78
CA LEU A 37 6.31 5.26 -8.00
C LEU A 37 7.33 5.77 -6.98
N ARG A 38 7.21 5.32 -5.74
CA ARG A 38 8.09 5.77 -4.66
C ARG A 38 9.27 4.84 -4.43
N GLY A 39 9.24 3.63 -4.97
CA GLY A 39 10.25 2.63 -4.73
C GLY A 39 10.35 2.23 -3.27
N GLY A 40 9.23 2.14 -2.58
CA GLY A 40 9.19 1.82 -1.16
C GLY A 40 7.83 1.38 -0.67
N ILE A 41 7.77 1.02 0.60
CA ILE A 41 6.53 0.60 1.25
C ILE A 41 5.70 1.83 1.63
N ARG A 42 4.41 1.77 1.30
CA ARG A 42 3.45 2.82 1.62
C ARG A 42 2.21 2.21 2.24
N HIS A 43 1.51 3.02 3.02
CA HIS A 43 0.25 2.65 3.63
C HIS A 43 -0.87 3.47 2.97
N PHE A 44 -1.89 2.77 2.47
CA PHE A 44 -3.01 3.41 1.80
C PHE A 44 -4.28 3.16 2.60
N ARG A 45 -4.99 4.21 2.91
CA ARG A 45 -6.28 4.09 3.61
C ARG A 45 -7.31 3.52 2.65
N THR A 46 -8.02 2.48 3.09
CA THR A 46 -9.02 1.83 2.24
C THR A 46 -10.16 2.78 1.87
N ASP A 47 -10.51 3.70 2.76
CA ASP A 47 -11.58 4.67 2.51
C ASP A 47 -11.22 5.73 1.46
N ARG A 48 -9.94 5.81 1.10
CA ARG A 48 -9.47 6.74 0.07
C ARG A 48 -9.17 6.06 -1.26
N ILE A 49 -9.26 4.75 -1.31
CA ILE A 49 -9.12 4.01 -2.57
C ILE A 49 -10.44 4.11 -3.31
N VAL A 50 -10.45 4.86 -4.40
CA VAL A 50 -11.66 5.08 -5.20
C VAL A 50 -11.95 3.89 -6.10
N SER A 51 -10.90 3.31 -6.67
CA SER A 51 -11.04 2.13 -7.52
C SER A 51 -9.76 1.31 -7.47
N ALA A 52 -9.89 0.03 -7.77
CA ALA A 52 -8.76 -0.89 -7.82
C ALA A 52 -8.94 -1.84 -9.00
N GLU A 53 -7.84 -2.10 -9.70
CA GLU A 53 -7.81 -2.99 -10.84
C GLU A 53 -6.65 -3.96 -10.69
N MET A 54 -6.93 -5.24 -10.83
CA MET A 54 -5.89 -6.27 -10.80
C MET A 54 -5.16 -6.27 -12.13
N LEU A 55 -3.83 -6.22 -12.06
CA LEU A 55 -2.97 -6.29 -13.23
C LEU A 55 -2.35 -7.68 -13.30
N ASP A 56 -2.09 -8.15 -14.53
CA ASP A 56 -1.41 -9.43 -14.75
C ASP A 56 0.09 -9.35 -14.46
N GLU A 57 0.58 -8.19 -14.13
CA GLU A 57 1.99 -8.00 -13.81
C GLU A 57 2.34 -8.65 -12.48
N ARG A 58 3.44 -9.38 -12.49
CA ARG A 58 4.00 -9.95 -11.27
C ARG A 58 5.34 -9.30 -11.00
N PHE A 59 5.48 -8.66 -9.87
CA PHE A 59 6.78 -8.30 -9.37
C PHE A 59 6.95 -8.86 -7.97
N THR A 60 8.20 -9.09 -7.62
CA THR A 60 8.54 -9.68 -6.33
C THR A 60 9.07 -8.59 -5.43
N ILE A 61 8.42 -8.41 -4.29
CA ILE A 61 8.94 -7.54 -3.25
C ILE A 61 10.08 -8.29 -2.57
N PRO A 62 11.28 -7.70 -2.43
CA PRO A 62 12.37 -8.38 -1.74
C PRO A 62 11.98 -8.77 -0.32
N GLU A 63 12.29 -10.00 0.07
CA GLU A 63 11.97 -10.49 1.42
C GLU A 63 12.58 -9.61 2.50
N ALA A 64 13.77 -9.08 2.28
CA ALA A 64 14.42 -8.21 3.24
C ALA A 64 13.60 -6.96 3.55
N VAL A 65 12.90 -6.42 2.55
CA VAL A 65 12.04 -5.26 2.72
C VAL A 65 10.84 -5.60 3.59
N ILE A 66 10.21 -6.74 3.34
CA ILE A 66 9.06 -7.20 4.13
C ILE A 66 9.50 -7.52 5.55
N ALA A 67 10.65 -8.17 5.72
CA ALA A 67 11.19 -8.50 7.03
C ALA A 67 11.49 -7.25 7.85
N GLN A 68 12.07 -6.23 7.23
CA GLN A 68 12.35 -4.97 7.88
C GLN A 68 11.06 -4.28 8.32
N TRP A 69 10.05 -4.25 7.45
CA TRP A 69 8.75 -3.69 7.78
C TRP A 69 8.11 -4.40 8.97
N ALA A 70 8.14 -5.74 8.98
CA ALA A 70 7.59 -6.53 10.07
C ALA A 70 8.33 -6.29 11.39
N ALA A 71 9.67 -6.20 11.34
CA ALA A 71 10.49 -5.94 12.51
C ALA A 71 10.21 -4.56 13.11
N GLU A 72 10.04 -3.55 12.28
CA GLU A 72 9.70 -2.20 12.72
C GLU A 72 8.35 -2.16 13.44
N ARG A 73 7.40 -2.97 13.00
CA ARG A 73 6.09 -3.05 13.64
C ARG A 73 6.16 -3.77 14.99
N GLU A 74 7.02 -4.75 15.14
CA GLU A 74 7.17 -5.51 16.38
C GLU A 74 7.81 -4.68 17.50
N GLU A 75 8.49 -3.62 17.18
CA GLU A 75 9.13 -2.74 18.15
C GLU A 75 8.16 -1.82 18.90
N HIS A 76 6.90 -1.82 18.51
CA HIS A 76 5.88 -0.97 19.13
C HIS A 76 5.10 -1.71 20.23
#